data_724df03d9562da2e5ace6da46af7783b
#
_entry.id   724df03d9562da2e5ace6da46af7783b
#
_cell.length_a   1.000
_cell.length_b   1.000
_cell.length_c   1.000
_cell.angle_alpha   90.00
_cell.angle_beta   90.00
_cell.angle_gamma   90.00
#
_symmetry.space_group_name_H-M   'P 1'
#
loop_
_entity.id
_entity.type
_entity.pdbx_description
1 polymer ?
#
loop_
_entity_poly.entity_id
_entity_poly.type
_entity_poly.pdbx_seq_one_letter_code
_entity_poly.pdbx_strand_id
1 'polypeptide(L)'
;IVDANEAWRSDGLAERCQLLADIGVAMLEQPLPAGADEALENFIHPLPICADESCHTRDSLAALRGRYEMVNIKLDKTGGLTEALLLAEEAERLGFARMLGCMLCTSRAISAALPLAPLARFADLDGPTWLAVDVEPALHFSTGVLHL
;
A
#
# COMPACT_ATOMS: atom_id res chain seq x y z
N ILE A 1 -7.38 -8.58 0.85
CA ILE A 1 -6.17 -8.03 0.20
C ILE A 1 -5.20 -9.20 -0.01
N VAL A 2 -4.49 -9.16 -1.13
CA VAL A 2 -3.34 -10.05 -1.39
C VAL A 2 -2.15 -9.14 -1.70
N ASP A 3 -1.06 -9.34 -0.98
CA ASP A 3 0.23 -8.73 -1.28
C ASP A 3 1.15 -9.78 -1.90
N ALA A 4 1.63 -9.53 -3.09
CA ALA A 4 2.52 -10.42 -3.80
C ALA A 4 3.99 -10.09 -3.55
N ASN A 5 4.28 -8.94 -2.94
CA ASN A 5 5.65 -8.50 -2.59
C ASN A 5 6.63 -8.73 -3.73
N GLU A 6 6.33 -8.21 -4.94
CA GLU A 6 7.17 -8.30 -6.14
C GLU A 6 7.46 -9.74 -6.65
N ALA A 7 6.82 -10.77 -6.08
CA ALA A 7 7.20 -12.16 -6.32
C ALA A 7 6.66 -12.75 -7.64
N TRP A 8 5.77 -12.04 -8.32
CA TRP A 8 5.15 -12.57 -9.54
C TRP A 8 5.93 -12.21 -10.81
N ARG A 9 5.56 -12.90 -11.88
CA ARG A 9 6.05 -12.64 -13.24
C ARG A 9 4.88 -12.21 -14.12
N SER A 10 5.18 -11.55 -15.23
CA SER A 10 4.18 -11.10 -16.20
C SER A 10 3.40 -12.24 -16.86
N ASP A 11 4.02 -13.43 -17.00
CA ASP A 11 3.36 -14.59 -17.59
C ASP A 11 2.13 -15.01 -16.79
N GLY A 12 0.95 -15.05 -17.41
CA GLY A 12 -0.32 -15.41 -16.78
C GLY A 12 -0.79 -14.42 -15.71
N LEU A 13 -0.33 -13.17 -15.76
CA LEU A 13 -0.67 -12.13 -14.76
C LEU A 13 -2.17 -11.78 -14.81
N ALA A 14 -2.71 -11.58 -16.00
CA ALA A 14 -4.12 -11.23 -16.18
C ALA A 14 -5.06 -12.33 -15.65
N GLU A 15 -4.73 -13.59 -15.93
CA GLU A 15 -5.49 -14.75 -15.44
C GLU A 15 -5.46 -14.84 -13.91
N ARG A 16 -4.28 -14.61 -13.29
CA ARG A 16 -4.18 -14.57 -11.82
C ARG A 16 -4.99 -13.45 -11.21
N CYS A 17 -4.93 -12.27 -11.79
CA CYS A 17 -5.77 -11.13 -11.35
C CYS A 17 -7.25 -11.47 -11.47
N GLN A 18 -7.67 -12.13 -12.56
CA GLN A 18 -9.07 -12.54 -12.71
C GLN A 18 -9.48 -13.56 -11.64
N LEU A 19 -8.66 -14.56 -11.36
CA LEU A 19 -8.92 -15.54 -10.31
C LEU A 19 -9.07 -14.87 -8.93
N LEU A 20 -8.23 -13.88 -8.60
CA LEU A 20 -8.34 -13.12 -7.36
C LEU A 20 -9.66 -12.33 -7.30
N ALA A 21 -10.04 -11.70 -8.39
CA ALA A 21 -11.30 -10.97 -8.47
C ALA A 21 -12.52 -11.91 -8.29
N ASP A 22 -12.50 -13.09 -8.92
CA ASP A 22 -13.58 -14.09 -8.87
C ASP A 22 -13.80 -14.63 -7.45
N ILE A 23 -12.76 -14.71 -6.63
CA ILE A 23 -12.86 -15.13 -5.22
C ILE A 23 -13.07 -13.95 -4.25
N GLY A 24 -13.27 -12.73 -4.78
CA GLY A 24 -13.64 -11.57 -3.98
C GLY A 24 -12.48 -10.85 -3.30
N VAL A 25 -11.25 -10.98 -3.80
CA VAL A 25 -10.12 -10.17 -3.34
C VAL A 25 -10.37 -8.72 -3.70
N ALA A 26 -10.28 -7.83 -2.72
CA ALA A 26 -10.61 -6.42 -2.88
C ALA A 26 -9.49 -5.59 -3.52
N MET A 27 -8.24 -6.05 -3.42
CA MET A 27 -7.05 -5.35 -3.93
C MET A 27 -5.87 -6.32 -4.00
N LEU A 28 -5.04 -6.18 -5.05
CA LEU A 28 -3.74 -6.84 -5.20
C LEU A 28 -2.63 -5.80 -5.00
N GLU A 29 -1.66 -6.09 -4.14
CA GLU A 29 -0.52 -5.21 -3.87
C GLU A 29 0.74 -5.73 -4.58
N GLN A 30 1.48 -4.84 -5.18
CA GLN A 30 2.79 -4.96 -5.84
C GLN A 30 3.07 -6.37 -6.44
N PRO A 31 2.35 -6.76 -7.50
CA PRO A 31 2.55 -8.10 -8.08
C PRO A 31 3.90 -8.29 -8.76
N LEU A 32 4.42 -7.25 -9.41
CA LEU A 32 5.66 -7.28 -10.19
C LEU A 32 6.75 -6.45 -9.52
N PRO A 33 8.04 -6.77 -9.77
CA PRO A 33 9.16 -5.99 -9.26
C PRO A 33 9.09 -4.52 -9.67
N ALA A 34 9.39 -3.62 -8.75
CA ALA A 34 9.49 -2.19 -9.01
C ALA A 34 10.51 -1.91 -10.13
N GLY A 35 10.11 -1.08 -11.10
CA GLY A 35 10.92 -0.80 -12.29
C GLY A 35 10.93 -1.91 -13.34
N ALA A 36 10.12 -2.97 -13.17
CA ALA A 36 9.88 -4.03 -14.16
C ALA A 36 8.39 -4.41 -14.22
N ASP A 37 7.52 -3.42 -14.02
CA ASP A 37 6.07 -3.57 -13.86
C ASP A 37 5.25 -3.05 -15.05
N GLU A 38 5.91 -2.76 -16.20
CA GLU A 38 5.26 -2.25 -17.41
C GLU A 38 4.18 -3.20 -17.96
N ALA A 39 4.27 -4.49 -17.67
CA ALA A 39 3.29 -5.46 -18.11
C ALA A 39 1.87 -5.19 -17.55
N LEU A 40 1.77 -4.42 -16.46
CA LEU A 40 0.48 -3.97 -15.92
C LEU A 40 -0.29 -3.05 -16.87
N GLU A 41 0.36 -2.38 -17.82
CA GLU A 41 -0.32 -1.55 -18.82
C GLU A 41 -1.07 -2.37 -19.88
N ASN A 42 -0.81 -3.68 -19.98
CA ASN A 42 -1.19 -4.48 -21.13
C ASN A 42 -2.55 -5.19 -21.00
N PHE A 43 -3.27 -4.99 -19.91
CA PHE A 43 -4.60 -5.59 -19.72
C PHE A 43 -5.50 -4.73 -18.82
N ILE A 44 -6.80 -4.98 -18.88
CA ILE A 44 -7.76 -4.33 -17.99
C ILE A 44 -7.74 -5.03 -16.64
N HIS A 45 -7.49 -4.27 -15.58
CA HIS A 45 -7.43 -4.82 -14.22
C HIS A 45 -8.83 -5.17 -13.72
N PRO A 46 -9.11 -6.46 -13.40
CA PRO A 46 -10.42 -6.87 -12.87
C PRO A 46 -10.61 -6.51 -11.39
N LEU A 47 -9.52 -6.15 -10.70
CA LEU A 47 -9.50 -5.62 -9.33
C LEU A 47 -8.43 -4.52 -9.24
N PRO A 48 -8.52 -3.58 -8.29
CA PRO A 48 -7.50 -2.56 -8.10
C PRO A 48 -6.13 -3.15 -7.79
N ILE A 49 -5.09 -2.64 -8.44
CA ILE A 49 -3.69 -2.96 -8.14
C ILE A 49 -3.06 -1.76 -7.43
N CYS A 50 -2.38 -2.03 -6.32
CA CYS A 50 -1.73 -1.04 -5.46
C CYS A 50 -0.22 -1.09 -5.63
N ALA A 51 0.41 0.07 -5.88
CA ALA A 51 1.87 0.20 -5.88
C ALA A 51 2.37 0.35 -4.44
N ASP A 52 3.31 -0.50 -4.03
CA ASP A 52 4.06 -0.35 -2.78
C ASP A 52 5.52 -0.01 -3.08
N GLU A 53 6.34 -0.96 -3.48
CA GLU A 53 7.76 -0.74 -3.77
C GLU A 53 7.99 0.20 -4.96
N SER A 54 7.03 0.29 -5.87
CA SER A 54 7.06 1.24 -6.99
C SER A 54 6.70 2.69 -6.57
N CYS A 55 6.15 2.92 -5.37
CA CYS A 55 5.70 4.22 -4.88
C CYS A 55 6.46 4.67 -3.63
N HIS A 56 7.34 5.65 -3.75
CA HIS A 56 8.12 6.21 -2.63
C HIS A 56 7.67 7.62 -2.26
N THR A 57 7.70 8.54 -3.21
CA THR A 57 7.37 9.96 -3.04
C THR A 57 6.44 10.41 -4.16
N ARG A 58 6.03 11.68 -4.12
CA ARG A 58 5.22 12.29 -5.20
C ARG A 58 5.84 12.11 -6.59
N ASP A 59 7.17 12.09 -6.69
CA ASP A 59 7.87 11.96 -7.97
C ASP A 59 7.62 10.60 -8.64
N SER A 60 7.25 9.57 -7.84
CA SER A 60 6.90 8.25 -8.36
C SER A 60 5.58 8.25 -9.14
N LEU A 61 4.62 9.11 -8.78
CA LEU A 61 3.23 9.00 -9.24
C LEU A 61 3.06 9.09 -10.76
N ALA A 62 3.88 9.90 -11.41
CA ALA A 62 3.76 10.08 -12.87
C ALA A 62 4.00 8.78 -13.64
N ALA A 63 4.96 7.96 -13.19
CA ALA A 63 5.31 6.69 -13.80
C ALA A 63 4.31 5.56 -13.48
N LEU A 64 3.48 5.71 -12.45
CA LEU A 64 2.53 4.70 -12.01
C LEU A 64 1.19 4.78 -12.76
N ARG A 65 0.96 5.88 -13.49
CA ARG A 65 -0.30 6.08 -14.23
C ARG A 65 -0.46 5.02 -15.33
N GLY A 66 -1.65 4.40 -15.37
CA GLY A 66 -1.95 3.33 -16.31
C GLY A 66 -1.48 1.95 -15.87
N ARG A 67 -0.71 1.85 -14.79
CA ARG A 67 -0.24 0.60 -14.19
C ARG A 67 -0.95 0.25 -12.89
N TYR A 68 -1.34 1.26 -12.12
CA TYR A 68 -1.89 1.11 -10.78
C TYR A 68 -3.10 2.00 -10.58
N GLU A 69 -4.08 1.53 -9.83
CA GLU A 69 -5.24 2.29 -9.38
C GLU A 69 -5.03 2.87 -7.98
N MET A 70 -4.07 2.33 -7.24
CA MET A 70 -3.82 2.68 -5.85
C MET A 70 -2.33 2.82 -5.56
N VAL A 71 -2.01 3.55 -4.49
CA VAL A 71 -0.65 3.67 -3.94
C VAL A 71 -0.66 3.42 -2.45
N ASN A 72 0.34 2.67 -1.96
CA ASN A 72 0.56 2.42 -0.55
C ASN A 72 1.52 3.46 0.02
N ILE A 73 1.03 4.29 0.93
CA ILE A 73 1.79 5.35 1.60
C ILE A 73 2.35 4.78 2.90
N LYS A 74 3.67 4.77 3.03
CA LYS A 74 4.39 4.36 4.24
C LYS A 74 5.34 5.49 4.66
N LEU A 75 5.33 5.89 5.95
CA LEU A 75 6.19 6.98 6.43
C LEU A 75 7.68 6.68 6.22
N ASP A 76 8.04 5.40 6.30
CA ASP A 76 9.40 4.93 6.08
C ASP A 76 9.89 5.22 4.64
N LYS A 77 9.02 5.05 3.65
CA LYS A 77 9.34 5.32 2.25
C LYS A 77 9.38 6.81 1.93
N THR A 78 8.46 7.58 2.51
CA THR A 78 8.37 9.02 2.26
C THR A 78 9.36 9.84 3.09
N GLY A 79 10.04 9.23 4.06
CA GLY A 79 10.93 9.94 4.97
C GLY A 79 10.22 10.80 6.01
N GLY A 80 8.90 10.60 6.19
CA GLY A 80 8.11 11.23 7.24
C GLY A 80 6.77 11.79 6.79
N LEU A 81 6.04 12.37 7.76
CA LEU A 81 4.64 12.77 7.60
C LEU A 81 4.44 13.89 6.56
N THR A 82 5.36 14.84 6.46
CA THR A 82 5.21 15.97 5.54
C THR A 82 5.10 15.51 4.09
N GLU A 83 6.06 14.70 3.63
CA GLU A 83 6.02 14.17 2.26
C GLU A 83 4.85 13.19 2.09
N ALA A 84 4.50 12.40 3.11
CA ALA A 84 3.37 11.48 3.05
C ALA A 84 2.03 12.21 2.84
N LEU A 85 1.81 13.36 3.48
CA LEU A 85 0.61 14.19 3.27
C LEU A 85 0.58 14.78 1.86
N LEU A 86 1.71 15.29 1.39
CA LEU A 86 1.82 15.84 0.03
C LEU A 86 1.65 14.74 -1.04
N LEU A 87 2.18 13.54 -0.79
CA LEU A 87 1.96 12.36 -1.64
C LEU A 87 0.48 11.98 -1.67
N ALA A 88 -0.20 11.98 -0.52
CA ALA A 88 -1.62 11.66 -0.43
C ALA A 88 -2.49 12.66 -1.21
N GLU A 89 -2.19 13.95 -1.10
CA GLU A 89 -2.87 15.03 -1.85
C GLU A 89 -2.66 14.87 -3.36
N GLU A 90 -1.42 14.68 -3.79
CA GLU A 90 -1.09 14.54 -5.20
C GLU A 90 -1.66 13.24 -5.80
N ALA A 91 -1.65 12.14 -5.05
CA ALA A 91 -2.26 10.88 -5.44
C ALA A 91 -3.76 11.06 -5.70
N GLU A 92 -4.48 11.77 -4.80
CA GLU A 92 -5.88 12.10 -5.01
C GLU A 92 -6.10 12.94 -6.26
N ARG A 93 -5.30 13.97 -6.45
CA ARG A 93 -5.38 14.86 -7.63
C ARG A 93 -5.19 14.08 -8.94
N LEU A 94 -4.36 13.05 -8.94
CA LEU A 94 -4.08 12.20 -10.09
C LEU A 94 -5.05 11.02 -10.23
N GLY A 95 -6.00 10.85 -9.29
CA GLY A 95 -7.04 9.82 -9.34
C GLY A 95 -6.65 8.48 -8.73
N PHE A 96 -5.52 8.39 -8.01
CA PHE A 96 -5.16 7.19 -7.27
C PHE A 96 -5.96 7.08 -5.98
N ALA A 97 -6.47 5.89 -5.70
CA ALA A 97 -6.88 5.54 -4.35
C ALA A 97 -5.64 5.35 -3.45
N ARG A 98 -5.82 5.45 -2.15
CA ARG A 98 -4.71 5.42 -1.18
C ARG A 98 -4.88 4.26 -0.21
N MET A 99 -3.80 3.59 0.06
CA MET A 99 -3.61 2.68 1.18
C MET A 99 -2.60 3.32 2.14
N LEU A 100 -2.77 3.11 3.42
CA LEU A 100 -1.80 3.45 4.45
C LEU A 100 -1.19 2.16 4.96
N GLY A 101 0.10 1.99 4.74
CA GLY A 101 0.85 0.84 5.21
C GLY A 101 1.92 1.20 6.22
N CYS A 102 2.62 0.19 6.69
CA CYS A 102 3.79 0.33 7.55
C CYS A 102 4.84 -0.71 7.18
N MET A 103 6.04 -0.52 7.72
CA MET A 103 7.06 -1.55 7.83
C MET A 103 6.97 -2.22 9.20
N LEU A 104 7.82 -3.20 9.49
CA LEU A 104 8.00 -3.70 10.86
C LEU A 104 8.50 -2.53 11.73
N CYS A 105 7.64 -2.06 12.63
CA CYS A 105 7.89 -0.83 13.37
C CYS A 105 7.18 -0.83 14.73
N THR A 106 7.51 0.12 15.58
CA THR A 106 6.89 0.29 16.90
C THR A 106 5.57 1.06 16.82
N SER A 107 4.76 0.97 17.88
CA SER A 107 3.54 1.77 18.06
C SER A 107 3.77 3.27 17.89
N ARG A 108 4.97 3.77 18.17
CA ARG A 108 5.29 5.19 17.95
C ARG A 108 5.27 5.58 16.48
N ALA A 109 5.78 4.72 15.59
CA ALA A 109 5.74 4.97 14.15
C ALA A 109 4.29 4.93 13.62
N ILE A 110 3.50 3.95 14.07
CA ILE A 110 2.07 3.88 13.73
C ILE A 110 1.33 5.12 14.21
N SER A 111 1.55 5.57 15.45
CA SER A 111 0.93 6.80 15.98
C SER A 111 1.22 8.02 15.10
N ALA A 112 2.45 8.11 14.55
CA ALA A 112 2.81 9.19 13.62
C ALA A 112 2.11 9.08 12.27
N ALA A 113 1.71 7.89 11.84
CA ALA A 113 1.01 7.64 10.57
C ALA A 113 -0.52 7.85 10.68
N LEU A 114 -1.12 7.76 11.87
CA LEU A 114 -2.57 7.84 12.08
C LEU A 114 -3.25 9.07 11.45
N PRO A 115 -2.64 10.27 11.37
CA PRO A 115 -3.25 11.40 10.67
C PRO A 115 -3.58 11.13 9.19
N LEU A 116 -2.94 10.15 8.56
CA LEU A 116 -3.20 9.74 7.17
C LEU A 116 -4.36 8.72 7.05
N ALA A 117 -4.73 8.04 8.13
CA ALA A 117 -5.73 6.96 8.09
C ALA A 117 -7.10 7.41 7.52
N PRO A 118 -7.64 8.62 7.82
CA PRO A 118 -8.88 9.08 7.23
C PRO A 118 -8.81 9.32 5.71
N LEU A 119 -7.60 9.41 5.14
CA LEU A 119 -7.38 9.63 3.71
C LEU A 119 -7.26 8.32 2.93
N ALA A 120 -7.13 7.18 3.61
CA ALA A 120 -6.86 5.88 3.01
C ALA A 120 -8.16 5.05 2.88
N ARG A 121 -8.25 4.30 1.78
CA ARG A 121 -9.30 3.31 1.58
C ARG A 121 -9.03 2.01 2.34
N PHE A 122 -7.76 1.65 2.47
CA PHE A 122 -7.28 0.50 3.24
C PHE A 122 -6.16 0.95 4.17
N ALA A 123 -6.06 0.30 5.32
CA ALA A 123 -4.96 0.51 6.27
C ALA A 123 -4.43 -0.85 6.71
N ASP A 124 -3.11 -1.01 6.63
CA ASP A 124 -2.36 -2.14 7.14
C ASP A 124 -1.26 -1.62 8.07
N LEU A 125 -1.57 -1.62 9.37
CA LEU A 125 -0.79 -0.96 10.41
C LEU A 125 -0.40 -1.96 11.51
N ASP A 126 -0.25 -3.22 11.17
CA ASP A 126 -0.04 -4.32 12.10
C ASP A 126 1.43 -4.49 12.55
N GLY A 127 2.36 -3.68 12.03
CA GLY A 127 3.78 -3.77 12.32
C GLY A 127 4.15 -4.00 13.79
N PRO A 128 3.53 -3.29 14.77
CA PRO A 128 3.81 -3.52 16.18
C PRO A 128 3.44 -4.91 16.70
N THR A 129 2.46 -5.57 16.09
CA THR A 129 1.99 -6.90 16.53
C THR A 129 3.02 -8.01 16.30
N TRP A 130 4.03 -7.74 15.48
CA TRP A 130 5.12 -8.66 15.16
C TRP A 130 6.35 -8.48 16.07
N LEU A 131 6.33 -7.48 16.95
CA LEU A 131 7.45 -7.20 17.85
C LEU A 131 7.36 -8.10 19.10
N ALA A 132 8.51 -8.59 19.56
CA ALA A 132 8.60 -9.26 20.86
C ALA A 132 8.41 -8.26 22.03
N VAL A 133 8.82 -7.00 21.84
CA VAL A 133 8.67 -5.89 22.79
C VAL A 133 8.40 -4.60 22.01
N ASP A 134 7.37 -3.88 22.38
CA ASP A 134 7.06 -2.57 21.82
C ASP A 134 7.48 -1.45 22.77
N VAL A 135 7.35 -0.20 22.33
CA VAL A 135 7.60 1.00 23.16
C VAL A 135 6.41 1.30 24.07
N GLU A 136 6.66 1.98 25.17
CA GLU A 136 5.60 2.51 26.05
C GLU A 136 5.33 4.01 25.77
N PRO A 137 4.07 4.45 25.70
CA PRO A 137 2.86 3.62 25.67
C PRO A 137 2.70 2.91 24.34
N ALA A 138 2.30 1.63 24.36
CA ALA A 138 2.00 0.85 23.18
C ALA A 138 0.55 1.09 22.71
N LEU A 139 0.31 0.95 21.41
CA LEU A 139 -1.04 0.91 20.84
C LEU A 139 -1.70 -0.43 21.13
N HIS A 140 -2.99 -0.42 21.32
CA HIS A 140 -3.75 -1.64 21.61
C HIS A 140 -4.36 -2.21 20.33
N PHE A 141 -3.99 -3.45 20.00
CA PHE A 141 -4.58 -4.21 18.89
C PHE A 141 -5.39 -5.37 19.42
N SER A 142 -6.62 -5.52 18.97
CA SER A 142 -7.42 -6.71 19.25
C SER A 142 -8.32 -7.06 18.08
N THR A 143 -8.38 -8.35 17.73
CA THR A 143 -9.25 -8.89 16.66
C THR A 143 -9.16 -8.11 15.34
N GLY A 144 -7.95 -7.68 14.94
CA GLY A 144 -7.72 -6.92 13.71
C GLY A 144 -8.12 -5.44 13.78
N VAL A 145 -8.39 -4.93 14.99
CA VAL A 145 -8.75 -3.52 15.22
C VAL A 145 -7.67 -2.83 16.04
N LEU A 146 -7.23 -1.66 15.56
CA LEU A 146 -6.41 -0.74 16.32
C LEU A 146 -7.33 0.16 17.15
N HIS A 147 -7.14 0.17 18.47
CA HIS A 147 -7.86 1.03 19.41
C HIS A 147 -7.02 2.26 19.74
N LEU A 148 -7.65 3.45 19.63
CA LEU A 148 -7.07 4.77 19.91
C LEU A 148 -7.50 5.28 21.28
#